data_c5f690bef65aa2180465847e08548b91
#
_entry.id   c5f690bef65aa2180465847e08548b91
#
_cell.length_a   1.000
_cell.length_b   1.000
_cell.length_c   1.000
_cell.angle_alpha   90.00
_cell.angle_beta   90.00
_cell.angle_gamma   90.00
#
_symmetry.space_group_name_H-M   'P 1'
#
loop_
_entity.id
_entity.type
_entity.pdbx_description
1 polymer ?
#
loop_
_entity_poly.entity_id
_entity_poly.type
_entity_poly.pdbx_seq_one_letter_code
_entity_poly.pdbx_strand_id
1 'polypeptide(L)'
;KEYKLIWHDCDSFDELKGKDLQQSYGVCFYKDKLVIVSNNGKWSLVGGHIEKGETPEEALTREVQEETNMKVLKQIPIGYQEVINPDGTTIYQLRSFCLVEPLGEFVSDPAGSVTEIKLIDPKDYKKYFNWGKIGDRIMERAIEIPKIVI
;
A
#
# COMPACT_ATOMS: atom_id res chain seq x y z
N LYS A 1 -17.20 -19.12 -10.69
CA LYS A 1 -16.46 -17.96 -11.19
C LYS A 1 -15.62 -17.39 -10.09
N GLU A 2 -14.36 -17.70 -10.14
CA GLU A 2 -13.46 -17.34 -9.09
C GLU A 2 -12.35 -16.45 -9.59
N TYR A 3 -11.93 -15.51 -8.74
CA TYR A 3 -10.71 -14.75 -8.95
C TYR A 3 -9.54 -15.61 -8.52
N LYS A 4 -8.45 -15.55 -9.26
CA LYS A 4 -7.21 -16.18 -8.86
C LYS A 4 -6.23 -15.09 -8.42
N LEU A 5 -5.67 -15.24 -7.22
CA LEU A 5 -4.71 -14.28 -6.66
C LEU A 5 -3.35 -14.95 -6.60
N ILE A 6 -2.36 -14.32 -7.23
CA ILE A 6 -0.99 -14.84 -7.24
C ILE A 6 -0.07 -13.74 -6.75
N TRP A 7 0.67 -14.01 -5.69
CA TRP A 7 1.64 -13.08 -5.15
C TRP A 7 3.03 -13.33 -5.73
N HIS A 8 3.75 -12.24 -6.03
CA HIS A 8 5.14 -12.26 -6.50
C HIS A 8 5.97 -11.32 -5.65
N ASP A 9 7.02 -11.84 -5.01
CA ASP A 9 8.03 -10.98 -4.39
C ASP A 9 8.82 -10.28 -5.50
N CYS A 10 9.14 -9.00 -5.32
CA CYS A 10 10.04 -8.31 -6.23
C CYS A 10 10.71 -7.14 -5.51
N ASP A 11 11.84 -6.70 -6.07
CA ASP A 11 12.58 -5.55 -5.57
C ASP A 11 12.50 -4.38 -6.54
N SER A 12 11.83 -4.57 -7.67
CA SER A 12 11.64 -3.58 -8.71
C SER A 12 10.35 -3.93 -9.46
N PHE A 13 9.70 -2.91 -10.03
CA PHE A 13 8.53 -3.13 -10.88
C PHE A 13 8.87 -3.13 -12.39
N ASP A 14 10.17 -3.23 -12.73
CA ASP A 14 10.60 -3.18 -14.13
C ASP A 14 9.99 -4.28 -14.99
N GLU A 15 9.78 -5.47 -14.43
CA GLU A 15 9.17 -6.59 -15.15
C GLU A 15 7.70 -6.34 -15.51
N LEU A 16 7.10 -5.33 -14.92
CA LEU A 16 5.69 -4.99 -15.16
C LEU A 16 5.50 -3.90 -16.22
N LYS A 17 6.55 -3.47 -16.90
CA LYS A 17 6.45 -2.47 -17.95
C LYS A 17 5.48 -2.95 -19.03
N GLY A 18 4.55 -2.08 -19.41
CA GLY A 18 3.54 -2.39 -20.42
C GLY A 18 2.36 -3.21 -19.91
N LYS A 19 2.36 -3.59 -18.64
CA LYS A 19 1.23 -4.29 -18.03
C LYS A 19 0.18 -3.30 -17.54
N ASP A 20 -1.03 -3.83 -17.32
CA ASP A 20 -2.14 -3.02 -16.80
C ASP A 20 -2.01 -2.86 -15.28
N LEU A 21 -1.37 -1.79 -14.86
CA LEU A 21 -1.12 -1.49 -13.45
C LEU A 21 -2.31 -0.70 -12.90
N GLN A 22 -3.08 -1.31 -12.02
CA GLN A 22 -4.32 -0.72 -11.52
C GLN A 22 -4.17 0.01 -10.20
N GLN A 23 -3.39 -0.56 -9.28
CA GLN A 23 -3.34 -0.05 -7.91
C GLN A 23 -1.92 -0.06 -7.36
N SER A 24 -1.63 0.94 -6.53
CA SER A 24 -0.35 1.06 -5.83
C SER A 24 -0.65 1.27 -4.35
N TYR A 25 -0.22 0.33 -3.50
CA TYR A 25 -0.41 0.40 -2.05
C TYR A 25 0.92 0.38 -1.34
N GLY A 26 0.97 1.07 -0.21
CA GLY A 26 2.18 1.14 0.61
C GLY A 26 1.98 0.58 2.01
N VAL A 27 3.00 -0.15 2.47
CA VAL A 27 3.12 -0.47 3.89
C VAL A 27 3.93 0.68 4.46
N CYS A 28 3.24 1.62 5.08
CA CYS A 28 3.80 2.91 5.47
C CYS A 28 4.20 2.92 6.92
N PHE A 29 5.43 3.36 7.18
CA PHE A 29 5.96 3.46 8.52
C PHE A 29 6.34 4.90 8.84
N TYR A 30 5.84 5.39 9.97
CA TYR A 30 6.33 6.61 10.58
C TYR A 30 7.11 6.19 11.83
N LYS A 31 8.44 6.40 11.79
CA LYS A 31 9.34 5.81 12.79
C LYS A 31 9.14 4.30 12.80
N ASP A 32 8.84 3.69 13.93
CA ASP A 32 8.64 2.23 14.03
C ASP A 32 7.17 1.83 14.01
N LYS A 33 6.26 2.76 13.73
CA LYS A 33 4.81 2.50 13.73
C LYS A 33 4.27 2.32 12.33
N LEU A 34 3.38 1.37 12.18
CA LEU A 34 2.65 1.15 10.93
C LEU A 34 1.47 2.12 10.85
N VAL A 35 1.37 2.82 9.72
CA VAL A 35 0.24 3.73 9.46
C VAL A 35 -0.84 2.95 8.74
N ILE A 36 -2.02 2.90 9.33
CA ILE A 36 -3.19 2.27 8.70
C ILE A 36 -4.33 3.26 8.60
N VAL A 37 -5.22 3.01 7.65
CA VAL A 37 -6.35 3.90 7.36
C VAL A 37 -7.65 3.13 7.47
N SER A 38 -8.71 3.85 7.81
CA SER A 38 -10.04 3.27 7.93
C SER A 38 -11.01 3.99 7.01
N ASN A 39 -11.85 3.20 6.37
CA ASN A 39 -13.04 3.68 5.67
C ASN A 39 -14.24 3.18 6.47
N ASN A 40 -14.77 4.04 7.33
CA ASN A 40 -15.92 3.72 8.20
C ASN A 40 -15.72 2.43 9.01
N GLY A 41 -14.56 2.30 9.64
CA GLY A 41 -14.24 1.16 10.51
C GLY A 41 -13.58 -0.02 9.80
N LYS A 42 -13.46 0.02 8.48
CA LYS A 42 -12.75 -1.02 7.74
C LYS A 42 -11.31 -0.58 7.53
N TRP A 43 -10.39 -1.22 8.23
CA TRP A 43 -8.97 -0.87 8.21
C TRP A 43 -8.21 -1.52 7.05
N SER A 44 -7.23 -0.81 6.53
CA SER A 44 -6.40 -1.29 5.44
C SER A 44 -5.06 -0.55 5.37
N LEU A 45 -4.22 -1.00 4.43
CA LEU A 45 -3.01 -0.29 4.05
C LEU A 45 -3.38 0.97 3.25
N VAL A 46 -2.39 1.85 3.08
CA VAL A 46 -2.56 3.13 2.39
C VAL A 46 -2.32 2.95 0.89
N GLY A 47 -3.17 3.52 0.06
CA GLY A 47 -2.98 3.46 -1.38
C GLY A 47 -4.29 3.49 -2.15
N GLY A 48 -4.20 3.28 -3.44
CA GLY A 48 -5.37 3.30 -4.30
C GLY A 48 -5.03 3.17 -5.78
N HIS A 49 -5.94 3.64 -6.61
CA HIS A 49 -5.80 3.54 -8.06
C HIS A 49 -4.70 4.43 -8.62
N ILE A 50 -4.00 3.89 -9.62
CA ILE A 50 -3.03 4.65 -10.40
C ILE A 50 -3.82 5.39 -11.47
N GLU A 51 -3.72 6.72 -11.48
CA GLU A 51 -4.43 7.53 -12.44
C GLU A 51 -3.68 7.61 -13.76
N LYS A 52 -4.40 7.93 -14.83
CA LYS A 52 -3.80 8.04 -16.15
C LYS A 52 -2.65 9.04 -16.15
N GLY A 53 -1.49 8.60 -16.64
CA GLY A 53 -0.30 9.44 -16.71
C GLY A 53 0.56 9.42 -15.48
N GLU A 54 0.11 8.77 -14.40
CA GLU A 54 0.93 8.62 -13.18
C GLU A 54 1.81 7.39 -13.26
N THR A 55 3.03 7.49 -12.72
CA THR A 55 3.81 6.30 -12.39
C THR A 55 3.26 5.69 -11.10
N PRO A 56 3.56 4.42 -10.81
CA PRO A 56 3.17 3.82 -9.54
C PRO A 56 3.67 4.60 -8.32
N GLU A 57 4.88 5.16 -8.40
CA GLU A 57 5.48 5.94 -7.33
C GLU A 57 4.75 7.25 -7.12
N GLU A 58 4.36 7.92 -8.21
CA GLU A 58 3.60 9.17 -8.14
C GLU A 58 2.22 8.93 -7.55
N ALA A 59 1.56 7.84 -7.98
CA ALA A 59 0.24 7.48 -7.47
C ALA A 59 0.29 7.23 -5.97
N LEU A 60 1.28 6.48 -5.49
CA LEU A 60 1.39 6.16 -4.08
C LEU A 60 1.71 7.41 -3.25
N THR A 61 2.60 8.28 -3.74
CA THR A 61 2.91 9.55 -3.07
C THR A 61 1.65 10.40 -2.91
N ARG A 62 0.84 10.49 -3.96
CA ARG A 62 -0.42 11.24 -3.93
C ARG A 62 -1.41 10.62 -2.95
N GLU A 63 -1.60 9.30 -3.02
CA GLU A 63 -2.54 8.60 -2.14
C GLU A 63 -2.16 8.71 -0.67
N VAL A 64 -0.87 8.59 -0.35
CA VAL A 64 -0.40 8.75 1.03
C VAL A 64 -0.74 10.15 1.55
N GLN A 65 -0.50 11.17 0.75
CA GLN A 65 -0.79 12.54 1.17
C GLN A 65 -2.29 12.76 1.33
N GLU A 66 -3.10 12.29 0.39
CA GLU A 66 -4.55 12.44 0.46
C GLU A 66 -5.15 11.70 1.66
N GLU A 67 -4.72 10.46 1.88
CA GLU A 67 -5.33 9.59 2.89
C GLU A 67 -4.82 9.83 4.30
N THR A 68 -3.60 10.34 4.47
CA THR A 68 -2.97 10.45 5.79
C THR A 68 -2.43 11.83 6.14
N ASN A 69 -2.35 12.74 5.19
CA ASN A 69 -1.65 14.03 5.33
C ASN A 69 -0.18 13.83 5.71
N MET A 70 0.44 12.84 5.10
CA MET A 70 1.87 12.56 5.28
C MET A 70 2.59 12.63 3.95
N LYS A 71 3.89 12.92 4.00
CA LYS A 71 4.72 12.88 2.79
C LYS A 71 5.56 11.62 2.79
N VAL A 72 5.80 11.09 1.60
CA VAL A 72 6.63 9.91 1.39
C VAL A 72 8.09 10.35 1.34
N LEU A 73 8.93 9.75 2.17
CA LEU A 73 10.37 10.00 2.19
C LEU A 73 11.12 8.98 1.36
N LYS A 74 10.60 7.76 1.26
CA LYS A 74 11.25 6.65 0.57
C LYS A 74 10.23 5.60 0.19
N GLN A 75 10.38 5.01 -0.99
CA GLN A 75 9.59 3.88 -1.44
C GLN A 75 10.52 2.76 -1.90
N ILE A 76 10.22 1.53 -1.50
CA ILE A 76 10.96 0.34 -1.95
C ILE A 76 9.93 -0.69 -2.37
N PRO A 77 9.93 -1.14 -3.64
CA PRO A 77 9.04 -2.22 -4.05
C PRO A 77 9.27 -3.48 -3.24
N ILE A 78 8.19 -4.16 -2.87
CA ILE A 78 8.28 -5.43 -2.16
C ILE A 78 7.60 -6.56 -2.92
N GLY A 79 6.70 -6.24 -3.82
CA GLY A 79 6.03 -7.26 -4.60
C GLY A 79 4.77 -6.75 -5.26
N TYR A 80 4.07 -7.67 -5.93
CA TYR A 80 2.79 -7.34 -6.53
C TYR A 80 1.87 -8.56 -6.52
N GLN A 81 0.59 -8.30 -6.55
CA GLN A 81 -0.42 -9.34 -6.64
C GLN A 81 -1.04 -9.30 -8.03
N GLU A 82 -1.00 -10.44 -8.71
CA GLU A 82 -1.80 -10.63 -9.93
C GLU A 82 -3.21 -11.02 -9.50
N VAL A 83 -4.19 -10.34 -10.07
CA VAL A 83 -5.59 -10.70 -9.88
C VAL A 83 -6.09 -11.14 -11.26
N ILE A 84 -6.35 -12.43 -11.41
CA ILE A 84 -6.87 -13.00 -12.65
C ILE A 84 -8.39 -13.09 -12.50
N ASN A 85 -9.09 -12.29 -13.30
CA ASN A 85 -10.55 -12.24 -13.27
C ASN A 85 -11.16 -13.48 -13.91
N PRO A 86 -12.43 -13.81 -13.60
CA PRO A 86 -13.09 -14.97 -14.21
C PRO A 86 -13.13 -14.94 -15.74
N ASP A 87 -13.08 -13.75 -16.35
CA ASP A 87 -13.07 -13.60 -17.81
C ASP A 87 -11.67 -13.76 -18.43
N GLY A 88 -10.64 -14.02 -17.60
CA GLY A 88 -9.26 -14.20 -18.05
C GLY A 88 -8.42 -12.94 -18.08
N THR A 89 -9.00 -11.76 -17.84
CA THR A 89 -8.22 -10.53 -17.76
C THR A 89 -7.42 -10.49 -16.45
N THR A 90 -6.28 -9.85 -16.50
CA THR A 90 -5.38 -9.75 -15.33
C THR A 90 -5.13 -8.30 -15.01
N ILE A 91 -5.19 -7.98 -13.72
CA ILE A 91 -4.75 -6.68 -13.22
C ILE A 91 -3.62 -6.91 -12.21
N TYR A 92 -2.84 -5.86 -11.99
CA TYR A 92 -1.68 -5.91 -11.11
C TYR A 92 -1.83 -4.88 -10.01
N GLN A 93 -1.67 -5.33 -8.78
CA GLN A 93 -1.76 -4.50 -7.58
C GLN A 93 -0.39 -4.46 -6.93
N LEU A 94 0.25 -3.31 -7.01
CA LEU A 94 1.63 -3.14 -6.54
C LEU A 94 1.66 -2.88 -5.05
N ARG A 95 2.73 -3.34 -4.41
CA ARG A 95 2.97 -3.12 -2.99
C ARG A 95 4.39 -2.62 -2.78
N SER A 96 4.52 -1.56 -1.98
CA SER A 96 5.83 -0.97 -1.64
C SER A 96 5.92 -0.74 -0.15
N PHE A 97 7.16 -0.80 0.35
CA PHE A 97 7.49 -0.28 1.66
C PHE A 97 7.63 1.23 1.53
N CYS A 98 7.08 2.00 2.48
CA CYS A 98 7.21 3.45 2.49
C CYS A 98 7.66 3.95 3.85
N LEU A 99 8.62 4.89 3.84
CA LEU A 99 8.85 5.72 5.00
C LEU A 99 8.11 7.02 4.80
N VAL A 100 7.38 7.45 5.80
CA VAL A 100 6.53 8.65 5.72
C VAL A 100 6.74 9.53 6.94
N GLU A 101 6.36 10.80 6.82
CA GLU A 101 6.31 11.69 7.98
C GLU A 101 5.11 12.63 7.86
N PRO A 102 4.47 12.96 8.98
CA PRO A 102 3.32 13.87 8.97
C PRO A 102 3.69 15.24 8.43
N LEU A 103 2.79 15.80 7.59
CA LEU A 103 2.84 17.20 7.19
C LEU A 103 2.09 18.06 8.20
N GLY A 104 1.18 17.44 8.94
CA GLY A 104 0.34 18.03 9.96
C GLY A 104 -0.63 16.98 10.44
N GLU A 105 -1.61 17.38 11.24
CA GLU A 105 -2.63 16.45 11.69
C GLU A 105 -3.52 15.99 10.53
N PHE A 106 -3.97 14.75 10.60
CA PHE A 106 -5.00 14.27 9.67
C PHE A 106 -6.33 14.88 10.08
N VAL A 107 -6.95 15.62 9.17
CA VAL A 107 -8.27 16.22 9.39
C VAL A 107 -9.32 15.52 8.54
N SER A 108 -9.03 15.35 7.25
CA SER A 108 -9.96 14.72 6.32
C SER A 108 -9.21 14.29 5.07
N ASP A 109 -9.76 13.31 4.37
CA ASP A 109 -9.30 12.87 3.07
C ASP A 109 -10.03 13.73 2.00
N PRO A 110 -9.28 14.49 1.17
CA PRO A 110 -9.93 15.27 0.11
C PRO A 110 -10.75 14.42 -0.85
N ALA A 111 -10.36 13.15 -1.06
CA ALA A 111 -11.11 12.21 -1.89
C ALA A 111 -12.30 11.61 -1.13
N GLY A 112 -12.37 11.81 0.19
CA GLY A 112 -13.54 11.45 1.01
C GLY A 112 -13.63 9.99 1.43
N SER A 113 -12.66 9.14 1.11
CA SER A 113 -12.77 7.71 1.41
C SER A 113 -12.24 7.34 2.79
N VAL A 114 -11.19 8.01 3.27
CA VAL A 114 -10.59 7.69 4.57
C VAL A 114 -11.22 8.57 5.66
N THR A 115 -11.72 7.91 6.70
CA THR A 115 -12.38 8.60 7.82
C THR A 115 -11.50 8.67 9.05
N GLU A 116 -10.49 7.83 9.16
CA GLU A 116 -9.63 7.77 10.34
C GLU A 116 -8.29 7.16 9.99
N ILE A 117 -7.23 7.58 10.68
CA ILE A 117 -5.91 6.93 10.59
C ILE A 117 -5.45 6.48 11.97
N LYS A 118 -4.59 5.48 11.99
CA LYS A 118 -3.94 5.00 13.22
C LYS A 118 -2.48 4.68 12.98
N LEU A 119 -1.69 4.88 14.02
CA LEU A 119 -0.31 4.42 14.08
C LEU A 119 -0.27 3.26 15.07
N ILE A 120 0.10 2.07 14.60
CA ILE A 120 0.06 0.86 15.43
C ILE A 120 1.41 0.16 15.47
N ASP A 121 1.58 -0.71 16.45
CA ASP A 121 2.72 -1.63 16.43
C ASP A 121 2.53 -2.57 15.23
N PRO A 122 3.52 -2.70 14.34
CA PRO A 122 3.38 -3.57 13.17
C PRO A 122 2.98 -5.01 13.50
N LYS A 123 3.37 -5.51 14.67
CA LYS A 123 3.01 -6.87 15.10
C LYS A 123 1.51 -7.05 15.28
N ASP A 124 0.78 -5.96 15.51
CA ASP A 124 -0.64 -5.99 15.82
C ASP A 124 -1.53 -5.85 14.59
N TYR A 125 -0.98 -5.89 13.38
CA TYR A 125 -1.75 -5.60 12.17
C TYR A 125 -2.97 -6.52 11.99
N LYS A 126 -2.87 -7.79 12.41
CA LYS A 126 -3.97 -8.74 12.26
C LYS A 126 -5.19 -8.40 13.12
N LYS A 127 -5.05 -7.53 14.11
CA LYS A 127 -6.18 -7.03 14.88
C LYS A 127 -7.06 -6.10 14.06
N TYR A 128 -6.53 -5.58 12.96
CA TYR A 128 -7.19 -4.59 12.11
C TYR A 128 -7.57 -5.16 10.75
N PHE A 129 -6.70 -5.94 10.14
CA PHE A 129 -7.00 -6.61 8.86
C PHE A 129 -6.22 -7.93 8.78
N ASN A 130 -6.83 -8.91 8.13
CA ASN A 130 -6.19 -10.21 7.94
C ASN A 130 -6.48 -10.67 6.51
N TRP A 131 -5.46 -10.62 5.66
CA TRP A 131 -5.57 -10.97 4.25
C TRP A 131 -4.91 -12.32 3.94
N GLY A 132 -4.82 -13.20 4.94
CA GLY A 132 -4.29 -14.52 4.78
C GLY A 132 -2.79 -14.55 4.49
N LYS A 133 -2.36 -15.59 3.78
CA LYS A 133 -0.94 -15.81 3.50
C LYS A 133 -0.30 -14.70 2.68
N ILE A 134 -1.02 -14.14 1.71
CA ILE A 134 -0.50 -13.05 0.89
C ILE A 134 -0.27 -11.82 1.75
N GLY A 135 -1.23 -11.46 2.59
CA GLY A 135 -1.08 -10.35 3.52
C GLY A 135 0.08 -10.55 4.48
N ASP A 136 0.23 -11.78 5.00
CA ASP A 136 1.34 -12.10 5.90
C ASP A 136 2.69 -11.94 5.19
N ARG A 137 2.79 -12.34 3.92
CA ARG A 137 4.02 -12.18 3.16
C ARG A 137 4.34 -10.72 2.89
N ILE A 138 3.34 -9.92 2.57
CA ILE A 138 3.50 -8.48 2.38
C ILE A 138 4.09 -7.85 3.64
N MET A 139 3.49 -8.13 4.79
CA MET A 139 3.93 -7.57 6.06
C MET A 139 5.33 -8.06 6.45
N GLU A 140 5.61 -9.34 6.24
CA GLU A 140 6.92 -9.91 6.53
C GLU A 140 8.03 -9.19 5.77
N ARG A 141 7.85 -9.02 4.46
CA ARG A 141 8.85 -8.33 3.63
C ARG A 141 9.02 -6.87 4.06
N ALA A 142 7.92 -6.19 4.33
CA ALA A 142 7.97 -4.77 4.72
C ALA A 142 8.65 -4.57 6.08
N ILE A 143 8.37 -5.43 7.04
CA ILE A 143 8.92 -5.32 8.39
C ILE A 143 10.45 -5.56 8.39
N GLU A 144 10.94 -6.40 7.49
CA GLU A 144 12.37 -6.70 7.38
C GLU A 144 13.21 -5.53 6.89
N ILE A 145 12.60 -4.57 6.20
CA ILE A 145 13.33 -3.43 5.65
C ILE A 145 13.69 -2.45 6.78
N PRO A 146 14.97 -1.99 6.84
CA PRO A 146 15.37 -1.00 7.84
C PRO A 146 14.58 0.31 7.68
N LYS A 147 14.11 0.85 8.81
CA LYS A 147 13.28 2.06 8.84
C LYS A 147 14.11 3.29 9.16
N ILE A 148 15.28 3.37 8.55
CA ILE A 148 16.21 4.49 8.74
C ILE A 148 16.29 5.27 7.44
N VAL A 149 16.06 6.57 7.55
CA VAL A 149 16.28 7.50 6.43
C VAL A 149 17.65 8.12 6.60
N ILE A 150 18.51 7.87 5.64
CA ILE A 150 19.86 8.40 5.65
C ILE A 150 19.99 9.48 4.59
#